data_ce753d4fe5b8f61263025c22a272d724
#
_entry.id   ce753d4fe5b8f61263025c22a272d724
#
_cell.length_a   1.000
_cell.length_b   1.000
_cell.length_c   1.000
_cell.angle_alpha   90.00
_cell.angle_beta   90.00
_cell.angle_gamma   90.00
#
_symmetry.space_group_name_H-M   'P 1'
#
loop_
_entity.id
_entity.type
_entity.pdbx_description
1 polymer ?
#
loop_
_entity_poly.entity_id
_entity_poly.type
_entity_poly.pdbx_seq_one_letter_code
_entity_poly.pdbx_strand_id
1 'polypeptide(L)'
;MIDRQLAVGGQLLSLRGLAGEYSDIALPLHGAHQAENAACALAAVEAFFGSKKLSEELVRLGFGTVRSPGRLEVVRSEPTVILDAGHNPHGVRASAVAIKEAFDFAHLHAVVGILGEKDAAGMFETMRQEYVDSVDSSFRLYLAASDSPRAIPAERLEELALDAGFDAETVTVFEHLDEAVATAMENAVFDQESAGVLITGSITVIGEARTLLGAADTVEELGLESEEILPETTDSFVDEGDELMSSIMAELAADESGEPAQHTALEDTLGLPLDDLDDDTVPDELDEA
;
A
#
# COMPACT_ATOMS: atom_id res chain seq x y z
N MET A 1 -11.61 -6.90 11.07
CA MET A 1 -11.58 -5.51 11.58
C MET A 1 -12.84 -5.27 12.42
N ILE A 2 -12.74 -4.66 13.61
CA ILE A 2 -13.88 -4.34 14.48
C ILE A 2 -14.27 -2.87 14.29
N ASP A 3 -13.30 -1.96 14.39
CA ASP A 3 -13.49 -0.53 14.23
C ASP A 3 -12.29 0.12 13.54
N ARG A 4 -12.55 1.23 12.85
CA ARG A 4 -11.56 2.01 12.13
C ARG A 4 -11.91 3.49 12.23
N GLN A 5 -10.99 4.30 12.68
CA GLN A 5 -11.11 5.76 12.75
C GLN A 5 -9.96 6.41 11.99
N LEU A 6 -10.24 7.48 11.26
CA LEU A 6 -9.19 8.29 10.63
C LEU A 6 -8.44 9.06 11.70
N ALA A 7 -7.12 9.13 11.53
CA ALA A 7 -6.22 9.88 12.40
C ALA A 7 -5.22 10.67 11.56
N VAL A 8 -4.62 11.69 12.15
CA VAL A 8 -3.55 12.45 11.49
C VAL A 8 -2.37 11.51 11.23
N GLY A 9 -1.97 11.40 9.96
CA GLY A 9 -0.89 10.55 9.51
C GLY A 9 -1.23 9.06 9.40
N GLY A 10 -2.53 8.68 9.46
CA GLY A 10 -2.94 7.28 9.31
C GLY A 10 -4.31 6.97 9.89
N GLN A 11 -4.41 5.90 10.69
CA GLN A 11 -5.67 5.36 11.20
C GLN A 11 -5.49 4.80 12.61
N LEU A 12 -6.56 4.80 13.41
CA LEU A 12 -6.66 4.08 14.68
C LEU A 12 -7.60 2.89 14.48
N LEU A 13 -7.13 1.70 14.84
CA LEU A 13 -7.83 0.45 14.57
C LEU A 13 -8.17 -0.32 15.84
N SER A 14 -9.30 -1.04 15.79
CA SER A 14 -9.58 -2.17 16.66
C SER A 14 -9.71 -3.42 15.81
N LEU A 15 -8.86 -4.42 16.07
CA LEU A 15 -8.76 -5.64 15.29
C LEU A 15 -9.18 -6.86 16.12
N ARG A 16 -9.81 -7.83 15.45
CA ARG A 16 -10.00 -9.17 15.99
C ARG A 16 -9.08 -10.11 15.22
N GLY A 17 -8.12 -10.69 15.93
CA GLY A 17 -7.29 -11.78 15.46
C GLY A 17 -7.96 -13.14 15.64
N LEU A 18 -7.19 -14.21 15.52
CA LEU A 18 -7.63 -15.59 15.79
C LEU A 18 -7.75 -15.86 17.29
N ALA A 19 -6.85 -15.28 18.09
CA ALA A 19 -6.72 -15.57 19.52
C ALA A 19 -7.28 -14.46 20.43
N GLY A 20 -7.59 -13.26 19.89
CA GLY A 20 -8.10 -12.19 20.73
C GLY A 20 -8.47 -10.92 19.99
N GLU A 21 -8.90 -9.93 20.76
CA GLU A 21 -9.18 -8.57 20.29
C GLU A 21 -8.06 -7.64 20.79
N TYR A 22 -7.74 -6.65 19.93
CA TYR A 22 -6.71 -5.65 20.16
C TYR A 22 -7.28 -4.28 19.80
N SER A 23 -7.18 -3.31 20.71
CA SER A 23 -7.65 -1.94 20.53
C SER A 23 -6.51 -0.94 20.53
N ASP A 24 -6.85 0.28 20.10
CA ASP A 24 -5.94 1.43 20.10
C ASP A 24 -4.65 1.18 19.30
N ILE A 25 -4.80 0.49 18.15
CA ILE A 25 -3.70 0.20 17.24
C ILE A 25 -3.55 1.38 16.29
N ALA A 26 -2.51 2.19 16.48
CA ALA A 26 -2.12 3.20 15.49
C ALA A 26 -1.51 2.51 14.27
N LEU A 27 -2.03 2.82 13.08
CA LEU A 27 -1.51 2.34 11.80
C LEU A 27 -1.16 3.55 10.93
N PRO A 28 0.13 3.88 10.72
CA PRO A 28 0.56 5.04 9.94
C PRO A 28 0.48 4.78 8.42
N LEU A 29 -0.60 4.17 7.97
CA LEU A 29 -0.92 3.90 6.58
C LEU A 29 -2.34 4.37 6.28
N HIS A 30 -2.56 4.93 5.09
CA HIS A 30 -3.86 5.44 4.65
C HIS A 30 -4.69 4.38 3.91
N GLY A 31 -6.02 4.48 4.01
CA GLY A 31 -6.98 3.66 3.28
C GLY A 31 -7.49 2.43 4.03
N ALA A 32 -8.78 2.13 3.83
CA ALA A 32 -9.46 1.00 4.49
C ALA A 32 -8.81 -0.35 4.17
N HIS A 33 -8.30 -0.52 2.93
CA HIS A 33 -7.60 -1.72 2.51
C HIS A 33 -6.35 -2.02 3.36
N GLN A 34 -5.68 -1.00 3.90
CA GLN A 34 -4.53 -1.20 4.78
C GLN A 34 -4.95 -1.69 6.17
N ALA A 35 -6.13 -1.29 6.65
CA ALA A 35 -6.70 -1.84 7.88
C ALA A 35 -7.09 -3.32 7.72
N GLU A 36 -7.58 -3.71 6.53
CA GLU A 36 -7.84 -5.12 6.20
C GLU A 36 -6.55 -5.93 6.11
N ASN A 37 -5.51 -5.38 5.46
CA ASN A 37 -4.18 -5.98 5.42
C ASN A 37 -3.60 -6.17 6.83
N ALA A 38 -3.76 -5.19 7.72
CA ALA A 38 -3.33 -5.28 9.11
C ALA A 38 -4.04 -6.41 9.86
N ALA A 39 -5.36 -6.58 9.64
CA ALA A 39 -6.11 -7.68 10.23
C ALA A 39 -5.62 -9.05 9.74
N CYS A 40 -5.33 -9.16 8.44
CA CYS A 40 -4.74 -10.38 7.86
C CYS A 40 -3.34 -10.68 8.41
N ALA A 41 -2.50 -9.64 8.52
CA ALA A 41 -1.16 -9.77 9.08
C ALA A 41 -1.19 -10.24 10.54
N LEU A 42 -2.07 -9.65 11.36
CA LEU A 42 -2.29 -10.06 12.74
C LEU A 42 -2.67 -11.53 12.84
N ALA A 43 -3.67 -11.95 12.05
CA ALA A 43 -4.12 -13.34 12.04
C ALA A 43 -3.02 -14.32 11.60
N ALA A 44 -2.22 -13.93 10.60
CA ALA A 44 -1.10 -14.75 10.13
C ALA A 44 -0.03 -14.93 11.22
N VAL A 45 0.32 -13.86 11.93
CA VAL A 45 1.30 -13.94 13.03
C VAL A 45 0.77 -14.77 14.19
N GLU A 46 -0.50 -14.59 14.61
CA GLU A 46 -1.12 -15.42 15.63
C GLU A 46 -1.13 -16.91 15.25
N ALA A 47 -1.47 -17.22 13.98
CA ALA A 47 -1.45 -18.60 13.47
C ALA A 47 -0.03 -19.19 13.54
N PHE A 48 0.98 -18.41 13.13
CA PHE A 48 2.39 -18.84 13.19
C PHE A 48 2.83 -19.18 14.63
N PHE A 49 2.38 -18.41 15.62
CA PHE A 49 2.67 -18.67 17.04
C PHE A 49 1.67 -19.63 17.72
N GLY A 50 0.99 -20.49 16.97
CA GLY A 50 0.09 -21.51 17.49
C GLY A 50 -1.24 -20.96 18.01
N SER A 51 -1.76 -19.94 17.39
CA SER A 51 -3.03 -19.28 17.73
C SER A 51 -3.09 -18.78 19.18
N LYS A 52 -1.97 -18.29 19.69
CA LYS A 52 -1.89 -17.64 21.00
C LYS A 52 -2.13 -16.15 20.89
N LYS A 53 -2.79 -15.55 21.86
CA LYS A 53 -2.95 -14.10 21.97
C LYS A 53 -1.57 -13.46 22.15
N LEU A 54 -1.23 -12.52 21.29
CA LEU A 54 0.01 -11.75 21.36
C LEU A 54 -0.10 -10.66 22.45
N SER A 55 1.02 -10.14 22.91
CA SER A 55 1.03 -8.96 23.78
C SER A 55 0.43 -7.78 23.04
N GLU A 56 -0.49 -7.04 23.68
CA GLU A 56 -1.12 -5.87 23.09
C GLU A 56 -0.09 -4.76 22.79
N GLU A 57 0.92 -4.65 23.63
CA GLU A 57 2.01 -3.70 23.49
C GLU A 57 2.86 -4.01 22.25
N LEU A 58 3.23 -5.28 22.04
CA LEU A 58 3.95 -5.70 20.83
C LEU A 58 3.12 -5.47 19.56
N VAL A 59 1.82 -5.75 19.60
CA VAL A 59 0.93 -5.49 18.47
C VAL A 59 0.86 -3.99 18.17
N ARG A 60 0.68 -3.14 19.18
CA ARG A 60 0.66 -1.68 19.02
C ARG A 60 1.98 -1.14 18.49
N LEU A 61 3.11 -1.61 19.04
CA LEU A 61 4.43 -1.22 18.59
C LEU A 61 4.68 -1.64 17.14
N GLY A 62 4.41 -2.91 16.80
CA GLY A 62 4.62 -3.46 15.47
C GLY A 62 3.81 -2.72 14.41
N PHE A 63 2.53 -2.46 14.65
CA PHE A 63 1.71 -1.69 13.70
C PHE A 63 2.04 -0.19 13.70
N GLY A 64 2.38 0.40 14.85
CA GLY A 64 2.70 1.82 14.96
C GLY A 64 3.99 2.21 14.24
N THR A 65 4.91 1.27 14.06
CA THR A 65 6.19 1.50 13.37
C THR A 65 6.21 1.03 11.92
N VAL A 66 5.10 0.45 11.42
CA VAL A 66 5.06 -0.07 10.05
C VAL A 66 5.23 1.03 9.02
N ARG A 67 6.02 0.76 7.99
CA ARG A 67 6.19 1.62 6.81
C ARG A 67 5.94 0.80 5.56
N SER A 68 5.33 1.43 4.58
CA SER A 68 5.07 0.81 3.28
C SER A 68 5.34 1.83 2.18
N PRO A 69 6.62 2.00 1.77
CA PRO A 69 7.00 2.96 0.75
C PRO A 69 6.15 2.82 -0.52
N GLY A 70 5.67 3.96 -1.04
CA GLY A 70 4.82 3.99 -2.23
C GLY A 70 3.41 3.40 -2.02
N ARG A 71 2.89 3.37 -0.80
CA ARG A 71 1.50 3.02 -0.50
C ARG A 71 0.79 4.18 0.18
N LEU A 72 0.33 5.15 -0.62
CA LEU A 72 -0.19 6.45 -0.17
C LEU A 72 0.79 7.13 0.82
N GLU A 73 2.06 7.03 0.49
CA GLU A 73 3.16 7.58 1.27
C GLU A 73 3.22 9.10 1.10
N VAL A 74 3.06 9.85 2.17
CA VAL A 74 3.26 11.30 2.18
C VAL A 74 4.75 11.58 2.35
N VAL A 75 5.40 12.07 1.29
CA VAL A 75 6.85 12.37 1.29
C VAL A 75 7.16 13.85 1.46
N ARG A 76 6.14 14.71 1.36
CA ARG A 76 6.25 16.16 1.56
C ARG A 76 4.90 16.71 2.01
N SER A 77 4.91 17.74 2.85
CA SER A 77 3.69 18.36 3.39
C SER A 77 3.32 19.70 2.75
N GLU A 78 4.26 20.39 2.09
CA GLU A 78 4.03 21.70 1.46
C GLU A 78 4.75 21.83 0.12
N PRO A 79 4.06 21.70 -1.04
CA PRO A 79 2.72 21.14 -1.14
C PRO A 79 2.71 19.68 -0.69
N THR A 80 1.53 19.15 -0.32
CA THR A 80 1.43 17.72 0.03
C THR A 80 1.72 16.87 -1.20
N VAL A 81 2.73 15.99 -1.12
CA VAL A 81 3.10 15.05 -2.19
C VAL A 81 2.91 13.63 -1.68
N ILE A 82 2.10 12.88 -2.41
CA ILE A 82 1.72 11.49 -2.11
C ILE A 82 2.26 10.57 -3.19
N LEU A 83 2.94 9.51 -2.78
CA LEU A 83 3.40 8.44 -3.66
C LEU A 83 2.50 7.21 -3.51
N ASP A 84 1.95 6.71 -4.61
CA ASP A 84 1.16 5.48 -4.61
C ASP A 84 1.47 4.57 -5.80
N ALA A 85 1.94 3.37 -5.54
CA ALA A 85 2.26 2.36 -6.56
C ALA A 85 1.03 1.61 -7.10
N GLY A 86 -0.15 2.22 -7.07
CA GLY A 86 -1.34 1.72 -7.74
C GLY A 86 -1.07 1.51 -9.23
N HIS A 87 -1.22 0.28 -9.72
CA HIS A 87 -0.81 -0.12 -11.06
C HIS A 87 -1.87 -0.94 -11.81
N ASN A 88 -3.09 -0.84 -11.37
CA ASN A 88 -4.28 -1.46 -11.99
C ASN A 88 -5.54 -0.67 -11.58
N PRO A 89 -6.68 -0.84 -12.27
CA PRO A 89 -7.91 -0.11 -11.98
C PRO A 89 -8.40 -0.24 -10.54
N HIS A 90 -8.24 -1.43 -9.94
CA HIS A 90 -8.65 -1.66 -8.54
C HIS A 90 -7.78 -0.86 -7.56
N GLY A 91 -6.46 -0.84 -7.77
CA GLY A 91 -5.52 -0.03 -6.99
C GLY A 91 -5.83 1.46 -7.11
N VAL A 92 -6.06 1.97 -8.34
CA VAL A 92 -6.46 3.36 -8.58
C VAL A 92 -7.72 3.72 -7.79
N ARG A 93 -8.75 2.87 -7.81
CA ARG A 93 -9.97 3.11 -7.04
C ARG A 93 -9.71 3.13 -5.53
N ALA A 94 -8.93 2.18 -5.02
CA ALA A 94 -8.60 2.12 -3.60
C ALA A 94 -7.83 3.36 -3.14
N SER A 95 -6.87 3.84 -3.95
CA SER A 95 -6.13 5.08 -3.70
C SER A 95 -7.05 6.30 -3.71
N ALA A 96 -7.94 6.40 -4.71
CA ALA A 96 -8.86 7.52 -4.81
C ALA A 96 -9.80 7.63 -3.60
N VAL A 97 -10.37 6.51 -3.16
CA VAL A 97 -11.19 6.47 -1.95
C VAL A 97 -10.39 6.91 -0.73
N ALA A 98 -9.18 6.40 -0.57
CA ALA A 98 -8.36 6.72 0.58
C ALA A 98 -7.87 8.19 0.59
N ILE A 99 -7.58 8.75 -0.59
CA ILE A 99 -7.21 10.18 -0.72
C ILE A 99 -8.40 11.07 -0.33
N LYS A 100 -9.60 10.78 -0.84
CA LYS A 100 -10.82 11.52 -0.49
C LYS A 100 -11.17 11.43 0.99
N GLU A 101 -10.88 10.30 1.64
CA GLU A 101 -11.12 10.12 3.08
C GLU A 101 -10.11 10.88 3.94
N ALA A 102 -8.84 10.90 3.55
CA ALA A 102 -7.74 11.36 4.40
C ALA A 102 -7.28 12.78 4.11
N PHE A 103 -7.59 13.32 2.92
CA PHE A 103 -7.12 14.62 2.45
C PHE A 103 -8.27 15.43 1.85
N ASP A 104 -8.29 16.72 2.17
CA ASP A 104 -9.30 17.67 1.67
C ASP A 104 -8.67 18.55 0.57
N PHE A 105 -8.45 17.96 -0.62
CA PHE A 105 -7.88 18.66 -1.75
C PHE A 105 -8.97 19.26 -2.63
N ALA A 106 -8.91 20.60 -2.85
CA ALA A 106 -9.67 21.28 -3.89
C ALA A 106 -9.04 21.07 -5.27
N HIS A 107 -7.71 20.88 -5.32
CA HIS A 107 -6.95 20.65 -6.55
C HIS A 107 -6.04 19.43 -6.39
N LEU A 108 -6.10 18.48 -7.34
CA LEU A 108 -5.22 17.32 -7.36
C LEU A 108 -4.44 17.25 -8.67
N HIS A 109 -3.11 17.31 -8.55
CA HIS A 109 -2.16 17.21 -9.66
C HIS A 109 -1.59 15.78 -9.68
N ALA A 110 -1.99 14.97 -10.69
CA ALA A 110 -1.56 13.58 -10.78
C ALA A 110 -0.43 13.41 -11.81
N VAL A 111 0.76 13.04 -11.35
CA VAL A 111 1.87 12.60 -12.20
C VAL A 111 1.74 11.11 -12.42
N VAL A 112 1.60 10.69 -13.69
CA VAL A 112 1.25 9.30 -14.03
C VAL A 112 2.24 8.73 -15.04
N GLY A 113 2.83 7.57 -14.70
CA GLY A 113 3.63 6.76 -15.62
C GLY A 113 3.34 5.28 -15.43
N ILE A 114 3.05 4.57 -16.53
CA ILE A 114 2.52 3.20 -16.50
C ILE A 114 3.43 2.28 -17.32
N LEU A 115 3.54 1.02 -16.90
CA LEU A 115 4.28 -0.02 -17.64
C LEU A 115 3.38 -0.72 -18.65
N GLY A 116 3.95 -1.15 -19.78
CA GLY A 116 3.23 -1.68 -20.93
C GLY A 116 2.42 -2.95 -20.70
N GLU A 117 2.76 -3.74 -19.67
CA GLU A 117 2.00 -4.93 -19.29
C GLU A 117 0.76 -4.66 -18.43
N LYS A 118 0.49 -3.39 -18.10
CA LYS A 118 -0.64 -2.99 -17.25
C LYS A 118 -1.84 -2.54 -18.08
N ASP A 119 -3.01 -2.62 -17.49
CA ASP A 119 -4.26 -2.12 -18.06
C ASP A 119 -4.33 -0.59 -17.91
N ALA A 120 -3.57 0.12 -18.73
CA ALA A 120 -3.50 1.59 -18.68
C ALA A 120 -4.84 2.25 -19.05
N ALA A 121 -5.57 1.70 -20.02
CA ALA A 121 -6.88 2.22 -20.39
C ALA A 121 -7.87 2.15 -19.23
N GLY A 122 -8.00 0.99 -18.59
CA GLY A 122 -8.86 0.81 -17.42
C GLY A 122 -8.42 1.65 -16.22
N MET A 123 -7.11 1.93 -16.07
CA MET A 123 -6.61 2.84 -15.05
C MET A 123 -7.07 4.29 -15.31
N PHE A 124 -6.96 4.81 -16.54
CA PHE A 124 -7.44 6.15 -16.87
C PHE A 124 -8.97 6.27 -16.78
N GLU A 125 -9.71 5.27 -17.24
CA GLU A 125 -11.17 5.23 -17.04
C GLU A 125 -11.54 5.33 -15.55
N THR A 126 -10.84 4.58 -14.70
CA THR A 126 -11.07 4.60 -13.25
C THR A 126 -10.66 5.95 -12.64
N MET A 127 -9.50 6.52 -13.04
CA MET A 127 -9.08 7.85 -12.59
C MET A 127 -10.12 8.92 -12.95
N ARG A 128 -10.65 8.87 -14.17
CA ARG A 128 -11.68 9.80 -14.59
C ARG A 128 -12.96 9.67 -13.76
N GLN A 129 -13.45 8.45 -13.57
CA GLN A 129 -14.65 8.18 -12.76
C GLN A 129 -14.48 8.66 -11.32
N GLU A 130 -13.31 8.39 -10.70
CA GLU A 130 -13.08 8.68 -9.30
C GLU A 130 -12.69 10.13 -9.03
N TYR A 131 -11.90 10.77 -9.88
CA TYR A 131 -11.37 12.10 -9.60
C TYR A 131 -12.05 13.24 -10.39
N VAL A 132 -12.69 12.93 -11.53
CA VAL A 132 -13.36 13.95 -12.35
C VAL A 132 -14.87 13.89 -12.20
N ASP A 133 -15.47 12.69 -12.38
CA ASP A 133 -16.92 12.56 -12.41
C ASP A 133 -17.56 12.59 -11.01
N SER A 134 -16.79 12.28 -9.96
CA SER A 134 -17.33 12.09 -8.61
C SER A 134 -16.98 13.18 -7.59
N VAL A 135 -16.24 14.22 -7.97
CA VAL A 135 -15.72 15.25 -7.04
C VAL A 135 -15.84 16.65 -7.63
N ASP A 136 -16.21 17.62 -6.80
CA ASP A 136 -16.17 19.05 -7.13
C ASP A 136 -14.75 19.66 -7.10
N SER A 137 -13.69 18.83 -7.18
CA SER A 137 -12.30 19.27 -7.20
C SER A 137 -11.74 19.28 -8.61
N SER A 138 -10.78 20.17 -8.89
CA SER A 138 -10.07 20.14 -10.15
C SER A 138 -9.02 19.03 -10.16
N PHE A 139 -8.90 18.33 -11.30
CA PHE A 139 -7.95 17.26 -11.50
C PHE A 139 -7.14 17.50 -12.77
N ARG A 140 -5.80 17.41 -12.67
CA ARG A 140 -4.89 17.58 -13.80
C ARG A 140 -3.94 16.39 -13.90
N LEU A 141 -3.67 15.98 -15.14
CA LEU A 141 -2.74 14.89 -15.47
C LEU A 141 -1.42 15.44 -16.01
N TYR A 142 -0.32 14.92 -15.49
CA TYR A 142 1.05 15.16 -15.92
C TYR A 142 1.63 13.79 -16.30
N LEU A 143 1.74 13.54 -17.60
CA LEU A 143 2.09 12.21 -18.14
C LEU A 143 3.57 12.16 -18.48
N ALA A 144 4.29 11.18 -17.92
CA ALA A 144 5.68 10.96 -18.21
C ALA A 144 6.01 9.46 -18.22
N ALA A 145 6.98 9.06 -19.04
CA ALA A 145 7.52 7.71 -18.97
C ALA A 145 8.57 7.62 -17.84
N SER A 146 8.65 6.47 -17.16
CA SER A 146 9.82 6.16 -16.32
C SER A 146 11.00 5.71 -17.18
N ASP A 147 12.21 5.68 -16.62
CA ASP A 147 13.42 5.19 -17.31
C ASP A 147 13.37 3.67 -17.63
N SER A 148 12.31 2.99 -17.23
CA SER A 148 12.12 1.58 -17.52
C SER A 148 11.93 1.33 -19.03
N PRO A 149 12.63 0.36 -19.63
CA PRO A 149 12.42 -0.01 -21.04
C PRO A 149 11.01 -0.59 -21.31
N ARG A 150 10.22 -0.86 -20.25
CA ARG A 150 8.84 -1.33 -20.35
C ARG A 150 7.82 -0.20 -20.14
N ALA A 151 8.27 1.03 -19.96
CA ALA A 151 7.36 2.15 -19.80
C ALA A 151 6.54 2.40 -21.08
N ILE A 152 5.29 2.75 -20.92
CA ILE A 152 4.47 3.26 -22.02
C ILE A 152 4.99 4.67 -22.33
N PRO A 153 5.28 5.03 -23.60
CA PRO A 153 5.62 6.39 -23.98
C PRO A 153 4.56 7.40 -23.55
N ALA A 154 4.97 8.60 -23.15
CA ALA A 154 4.07 9.61 -22.58
C ALA A 154 2.98 10.05 -23.57
N GLU A 155 3.29 10.11 -24.87
CA GLU A 155 2.32 10.42 -25.93
C GLU A 155 1.24 9.33 -26.06
N ARG A 156 1.65 8.06 -25.82
CA ARG A 156 0.67 6.96 -25.81
C ARG A 156 -0.21 6.99 -24.56
N LEU A 157 0.31 7.44 -23.42
CA LEU A 157 -0.49 7.67 -22.22
C LEU A 157 -1.50 8.81 -22.45
N GLU A 158 -1.11 9.87 -23.17
CA GLU A 158 -2.00 10.96 -23.55
C GLU A 158 -3.18 10.45 -24.39
N GLU A 159 -2.90 9.69 -25.46
CA GLU A 159 -3.96 9.08 -26.28
C GLU A 159 -4.95 8.29 -25.43
N LEU A 160 -4.46 7.46 -24.52
CA LEU A 160 -5.30 6.65 -23.61
C LEU A 160 -6.11 7.51 -22.64
N ALA A 161 -5.55 8.60 -22.13
CA ALA A 161 -6.25 9.52 -21.25
C ALA A 161 -7.37 10.26 -22.00
N LEU A 162 -7.10 10.73 -23.22
CA LEU A 162 -8.10 11.38 -24.07
C LEU A 162 -9.21 10.39 -24.48
N ASP A 163 -8.86 9.16 -24.84
CA ASP A 163 -9.83 8.10 -25.14
C ASP A 163 -10.72 7.77 -23.92
N ALA A 164 -10.18 7.83 -22.69
CA ALA A 164 -10.94 7.70 -21.45
C ALA A 164 -11.84 8.92 -21.16
N GLY A 165 -11.72 10.00 -21.94
CA GLY A 165 -12.57 11.20 -21.89
C GLY A 165 -12.04 12.30 -20.98
N PHE A 166 -10.74 12.36 -20.67
CA PHE A 166 -10.13 13.56 -20.09
C PHE A 166 -10.14 14.71 -21.10
N ASP A 167 -10.30 15.94 -20.59
CA ASP A 167 -10.16 17.14 -21.42
C ASP A 167 -8.68 17.39 -21.73
N ALA A 168 -8.36 17.66 -23.00
CA ALA A 168 -7.01 17.94 -23.44
C ALA A 168 -6.36 19.13 -22.70
N GLU A 169 -7.16 20.08 -22.22
CA GLU A 169 -6.66 21.22 -21.44
C GLU A 169 -6.19 20.81 -20.01
N THR A 170 -6.58 19.63 -19.55
CA THR A 170 -6.21 19.09 -18.23
C THR A 170 -5.07 18.07 -18.29
N VAL A 171 -4.60 17.74 -19.50
CA VAL A 171 -3.54 16.75 -19.73
C VAL A 171 -2.29 17.45 -20.26
N THR A 172 -1.14 17.17 -19.66
CA THR A 172 0.15 17.67 -20.11
C THR A 172 1.15 16.54 -20.21
N VAL A 173 1.89 16.46 -21.33
CA VAL A 173 2.91 15.43 -21.60
C VAL A 173 4.29 16.01 -21.35
N PHE A 174 5.17 15.20 -20.74
CA PHE A 174 6.54 15.54 -20.44
C PHE A 174 7.49 14.45 -20.98
N GLU A 175 8.65 14.86 -21.45
CA GLU A 175 9.69 13.96 -21.91
C GLU A 175 10.32 13.23 -20.69
N HIS A 176 10.45 13.94 -19.56
CA HIS A 176 11.11 13.43 -18.35
C HIS A 176 10.20 13.52 -17.14
N LEU A 177 10.33 12.53 -16.22
CA LEU A 177 9.53 12.43 -15.00
C LEU A 177 9.82 13.58 -14.03
N ASP A 178 11.06 14.03 -13.92
CA ASP A 178 11.47 15.13 -13.06
C ASP A 178 10.80 16.46 -13.44
N GLU A 179 10.68 16.73 -14.74
CA GLU A 179 9.96 17.91 -15.25
C GLU A 179 8.46 17.84 -14.92
N ALA A 180 7.83 16.67 -15.08
CA ALA A 180 6.44 16.44 -14.72
C ALA A 180 6.20 16.67 -13.22
N VAL A 181 7.06 16.11 -12.37
CA VAL A 181 6.98 16.26 -10.90
C VAL A 181 7.20 17.72 -10.50
N ALA A 182 8.22 18.39 -11.04
CA ALA A 182 8.49 19.80 -10.73
C ALA A 182 7.31 20.69 -11.12
N THR A 183 6.77 20.52 -12.33
CA THR A 183 5.64 21.31 -12.82
C THR A 183 4.37 21.06 -12.01
N ALA A 184 4.07 19.80 -11.65
CA ALA A 184 2.92 19.48 -10.80
C ALA A 184 3.03 20.14 -9.43
N MET A 185 4.23 20.12 -8.83
CA MET A 185 4.49 20.77 -7.53
C MET A 185 4.40 22.30 -7.61
N GLU A 186 4.92 22.91 -8.67
CA GLU A 186 4.83 24.34 -8.91
C GLU A 186 3.36 24.77 -9.03
N ASN A 187 2.56 24.04 -9.82
CA ASN A 187 1.14 24.35 -9.98
C ASN A 187 0.37 24.17 -8.67
N ALA A 188 0.66 23.15 -7.88
CA ALA A 188 0.05 22.95 -6.56
C ALA A 188 0.38 24.10 -5.56
N VAL A 189 1.57 24.71 -5.69
CA VAL A 189 1.91 25.92 -4.89
C VAL A 189 1.17 27.16 -5.39
N PHE A 190 0.87 27.26 -6.69
CA PHE A 190 0.15 28.40 -7.24
C PHE A 190 -1.35 28.38 -6.95
N ASP A 191 -1.93 27.22 -6.71
CA ASP A 191 -3.33 27.11 -6.34
C ASP A 191 -3.57 27.76 -4.98
N GLN A 192 -4.58 28.63 -4.88
CA GLN A 192 -4.88 29.39 -3.67
C GLN A 192 -5.66 28.57 -2.62
N GLU A 193 -6.16 27.43 -3.02
CA GLU A 193 -6.91 26.48 -2.21
C GLU A 193 -6.05 25.25 -1.91
N SER A 194 -6.57 24.34 -1.09
CA SER A 194 -5.85 23.11 -0.73
C SER A 194 -5.50 22.30 -1.98
N ALA A 195 -4.22 22.11 -2.24
CA ALA A 195 -3.73 21.37 -3.39
C ALA A 195 -2.79 20.25 -2.98
N GLY A 196 -2.87 19.13 -3.70
CA GLY A 196 -1.99 17.98 -3.52
C GLY A 196 -1.40 17.47 -4.83
N VAL A 197 -0.27 16.80 -4.74
CA VAL A 197 0.37 16.10 -5.85
C VAL A 197 0.32 14.60 -5.57
N LEU A 198 -0.23 13.84 -6.50
CA LEU A 198 -0.23 12.38 -6.48
C LEU A 198 0.72 11.87 -7.56
N ILE A 199 1.72 11.09 -7.21
CA ILE A 199 2.60 10.41 -8.17
C ILE A 199 2.24 8.93 -8.16
N THR A 200 1.86 8.37 -9.33
CA THR A 200 1.28 7.02 -9.39
C THR A 200 1.49 6.31 -10.74
N GLY A 201 1.01 5.07 -10.84
CA GLY A 201 0.93 4.27 -12.06
C GLY A 201 1.88 3.07 -12.11
N SER A 202 3.05 3.14 -11.48
CA SER A 202 3.96 2.00 -11.40
C SER A 202 4.97 2.14 -10.27
N ILE A 203 5.50 1.00 -9.79
CA ILE A 203 6.55 1.00 -8.76
C ILE A 203 7.86 1.64 -9.27
N THR A 204 8.14 1.60 -10.57
CA THR A 204 9.32 2.25 -11.16
C THR A 204 9.23 3.76 -11.05
N VAL A 205 8.09 4.35 -11.42
CA VAL A 205 7.82 5.79 -11.24
C VAL A 205 7.97 6.20 -9.77
N ILE A 206 7.45 5.39 -8.84
CA ILE A 206 7.58 5.67 -7.40
C ILE A 206 9.05 5.65 -6.96
N GLY A 207 9.84 4.66 -7.41
CA GLY A 207 11.27 4.59 -7.08
C GLY A 207 12.04 5.81 -7.58
N GLU A 208 11.81 6.24 -8.82
CA GLU A 208 12.41 7.43 -9.40
C GLU A 208 11.97 8.70 -8.66
N ALA A 209 10.67 8.85 -8.40
CA ALA A 209 10.13 9.99 -7.66
C ALA A 209 10.67 10.09 -6.23
N ARG A 210 10.82 8.96 -5.52
CA ARG A 210 11.47 8.94 -4.19
C ARG A 210 12.89 9.48 -4.25
N THR A 211 13.66 9.09 -5.27
CA THR A 211 15.02 9.58 -5.48
C THR A 211 15.03 11.08 -5.78
N LEU A 212 14.17 11.55 -6.68
CA LEU A 212 14.04 12.96 -7.04
C LEU A 212 13.66 13.85 -5.85
N LEU A 213 12.76 13.35 -5.00
CA LEU A 213 12.26 14.09 -3.84
C LEU A 213 13.13 13.96 -2.60
N GLY A 214 14.21 13.14 -2.65
CA GLY A 214 15.09 12.89 -1.52
C GLY A 214 14.35 12.25 -0.34
N ALA A 215 13.37 11.38 -0.62
CA ALA A 215 12.62 10.69 0.41
C ALA A 215 13.53 9.69 1.15
N ALA A 216 13.66 9.88 2.46
CA ALA A 216 14.52 9.04 3.30
C ALA A 216 14.05 7.58 3.31
N ASP A 217 14.97 6.65 3.22
CA ASP A 217 14.70 5.22 3.24
C ASP A 217 14.67 4.63 4.65
N THR A 218 15.29 5.31 5.64
CA THR A 218 15.39 4.86 7.03
C THR A 218 15.01 5.96 8.03
N VAL A 219 14.72 5.54 9.27
CA VAL A 219 14.43 6.46 10.38
C VAL A 219 15.65 7.33 10.70
N GLU A 220 16.87 6.80 10.54
CA GLU A 220 18.13 7.52 10.75
C GLU A 220 18.31 8.66 9.73
N GLU A 221 17.94 8.45 8.46
CA GLU A 221 18.00 9.48 7.41
C GLU A 221 16.96 10.58 7.61
N LEU A 222 15.86 10.30 8.32
CA LEU A 222 14.85 11.28 8.69
C LEU A 222 15.28 12.20 9.86
N GLY A 223 16.46 11.96 10.42
CA GLY A 223 16.97 12.71 11.58
C GLY A 223 16.14 12.52 12.86
N LEU A 224 15.30 11.49 12.89
CA LEU A 224 14.59 11.08 14.09
C LEU A 224 15.54 10.22 14.90
N GLU A 225 16.20 10.81 15.90
CA GLU A 225 16.95 10.03 16.87
C GLU A 225 15.98 9.02 17.52
N SER A 226 16.37 7.75 17.57
CA SER A 226 15.58 6.66 18.11
C SER A 226 15.17 6.87 19.58
N GLU A 227 15.79 7.81 20.27
CA GLU A 227 15.51 8.15 21.66
C GLU A 227 14.20 8.93 21.88
N GLU A 228 13.67 9.67 20.86
CA GLU A 228 12.42 10.44 21.03
C GLU A 228 11.12 9.64 20.79
N ILE A 229 11.20 8.46 20.20
CA ILE A 229 10.01 7.67 19.82
C ILE A 229 9.72 6.54 20.81
N LEU A 230 10.69 6.17 21.64
CA LEU A 230 10.53 5.09 22.60
C LEU A 230 10.43 5.66 24.02
N PRO A 231 9.41 5.30 24.78
CA PRO A 231 9.42 5.61 26.23
C PRO A 231 10.62 4.94 26.90
N GLU A 232 11.17 5.56 27.94
CA GLU A 232 12.37 5.14 28.70
C GLU A 232 12.37 3.68 29.25
N THR A 233 11.48 2.83 28.78
CA THR A 233 11.30 1.44 29.22
C THR A 233 11.91 0.42 28.25
N THR A 234 12.75 0.83 27.29
CA THR A 234 13.26 -0.06 26.23
C THR A 234 14.29 -1.10 26.66
N ASP A 235 14.98 -0.92 27.78
CA ASP A 235 15.96 -1.90 28.26
C ASP A 235 15.33 -3.26 28.64
N SER A 236 14.02 -3.30 28.97
CA SER A 236 13.33 -4.55 29.25
C SER A 236 12.78 -5.24 27.97
N PHE A 237 12.51 -4.48 26.91
CA PHE A 237 11.91 -5.01 25.68
C PHE A 237 12.94 -5.65 24.74
N VAL A 238 14.18 -5.18 24.72
CA VAL A 238 15.25 -5.78 23.93
C VAL A 238 15.61 -7.16 24.51
N ASP A 239 15.67 -7.28 25.83
CA ASP A 239 15.93 -8.55 26.50
C ASP A 239 14.78 -9.56 26.28
N GLU A 240 13.50 -9.13 26.36
CA GLU A 240 12.34 -9.99 26.10
C GLU A 240 12.24 -10.39 24.62
N GLY A 241 12.59 -9.50 23.69
CA GLY A 241 12.62 -9.77 22.25
C GLY A 241 13.73 -10.78 21.90
N ASP A 242 14.91 -10.65 22.46
CA ASP A 242 16.03 -11.56 22.26
C ASP A 242 15.77 -12.91 22.97
N GLU A 243 15.16 -12.92 24.15
CA GLU A 243 14.72 -14.15 24.82
C GLU A 243 13.62 -14.86 24.01
N LEU A 244 12.66 -14.11 23.45
CA LEU A 244 11.60 -14.66 22.60
C LEU A 244 12.17 -15.22 21.29
N MET A 245 13.05 -14.48 20.62
CA MET A 245 13.74 -14.96 19.41
C MET A 245 14.62 -16.18 19.71
N SER A 246 15.35 -16.18 20.84
CA SER A 246 16.13 -17.32 21.27
C SER A 246 15.26 -18.53 21.60
N SER A 247 14.10 -18.34 22.21
CA SER A 247 13.10 -19.37 22.48
C SER A 247 12.53 -19.96 21.21
N ILE A 248 12.18 -19.10 20.21
CA ILE A 248 11.68 -19.50 18.90
C ILE A 248 12.75 -20.29 18.13
N MET A 249 13.99 -19.82 18.13
CA MET A 249 15.09 -20.49 17.46
C MET A 249 15.43 -21.85 18.13
N ALA A 250 15.28 -21.93 19.45
CA ALA A 250 15.46 -23.18 20.19
C ALA A 250 14.33 -24.19 19.90
N GLU A 251 13.09 -23.72 19.77
CA GLU A 251 11.93 -24.55 19.43
C GLU A 251 12.00 -25.04 17.96
N LEU A 252 12.42 -24.19 17.02
CA LEU A 252 12.70 -24.58 15.65
C LEU A 252 13.86 -25.57 15.51
N ALA A 253 14.91 -25.40 16.30
CA ALA A 253 16.04 -26.33 16.33
C ALA A 253 15.70 -27.70 17.00
N ALA A 254 14.72 -27.73 17.88
CA ALA A 254 14.24 -28.96 18.50
C ALA A 254 13.37 -29.82 17.56
N ASP A 255 12.72 -29.18 16.58
CA ASP A 255 11.86 -29.85 15.58
C ASP A 255 12.67 -30.52 14.46
N GLU A 256 13.95 -30.17 14.27
CA GLU A 256 14.86 -30.86 13.34
C GLU A 256 15.26 -32.29 13.83
N SER A 257 14.87 -32.69 15.00
CA SER A 257 15.18 -34.04 15.56
C SER A 257 14.14 -35.13 15.28
N GLY A 258 13.24 -34.89 14.29
CA GLY A 258 12.62 -35.97 13.52
C GLY A 258 11.51 -36.78 14.22
N GLU A 259 10.35 -36.20 14.46
CA GLU A 259 9.08 -36.94 14.40
C GLU A 259 8.08 -36.16 13.51
N PRO A 260 7.33 -36.80 12.59
CA PRO A 260 6.41 -36.13 11.71
C PRO A 260 5.21 -35.62 12.54
N ALA A 261 4.99 -34.31 12.50
CA ALA A 261 3.80 -33.65 13.05
C ALA A 261 2.54 -34.30 12.47
N GLN A 262 1.64 -34.76 13.36
CA GLN A 262 0.36 -35.32 12.95
C GLN A 262 -0.54 -34.22 12.36
N HIS A 263 -0.98 -34.41 11.14
CA HIS A 263 -1.86 -33.54 10.36
C HIS A 263 -3.32 -33.43 10.88
N THR A 264 -3.56 -33.49 12.18
CA THR A 264 -4.92 -33.52 12.76
C THR A 264 -5.47 -32.17 13.21
N ALA A 265 -4.69 -31.06 13.11
CA ALA A 265 -5.14 -29.77 13.64
C ALA A 265 -5.88 -28.87 12.62
N LEU A 266 -5.81 -29.14 11.32
CA LEU A 266 -6.44 -28.31 10.28
C LEU A 266 -7.87 -28.75 9.93
N GLU A 267 -8.19 -30.03 10.07
CA GLU A 267 -9.53 -30.57 9.78
C GLU A 267 -10.59 -30.11 10.77
N ASP A 268 -10.24 -29.96 12.04
CA ASP A 268 -11.19 -29.54 13.09
C ASP A 268 -11.52 -28.05 13.08
N THR A 269 -10.69 -27.20 12.43
CA THR A 269 -10.87 -25.73 12.46
C THR A 269 -11.63 -25.19 11.24
N LEU A 270 -11.61 -25.89 10.10
CA LEU A 270 -12.22 -25.39 8.87
C LEU A 270 -13.49 -26.11 8.44
N GLY A 271 -13.81 -27.27 9.02
CA GLY A 271 -15.07 -27.97 8.78
C GLY A 271 -15.32 -28.39 7.32
N LEU A 272 -14.27 -28.49 6.51
CA LEU A 272 -14.32 -28.88 5.11
C LEU A 272 -13.60 -30.22 4.93
N PRO A 273 -14.28 -31.29 4.49
CA PRO A 273 -13.60 -32.54 4.15
C PRO A 273 -12.77 -32.33 2.87
N LEU A 274 -11.49 -32.74 2.92
CA LEU A 274 -10.54 -32.66 1.79
C LEU A 274 -10.68 -33.84 0.80
N ASP A 275 -11.72 -34.66 0.90
CA ASP A 275 -11.89 -35.89 0.09
C ASP A 275 -12.45 -35.67 -1.33
N ASP A 276 -12.75 -34.44 -1.75
CA ASP A 276 -13.36 -34.14 -3.07
C ASP A 276 -12.41 -33.49 -4.10
N LEU A 277 -11.10 -33.63 -3.94
CA LEU A 277 -10.13 -33.27 -4.98
C LEU A 277 -9.51 -34.51 -5.63
N ASP A 278 -10.37 -35.43 -6.11
CA ASP A 278 -9.95 -36.46 -7.06
C ASP A 278 -9.73 -35.84 -8.44
N ASP A 279 -8.49 -35.95 -8.83
CA ASP A 279 -7.92 -35.94 -10.18
C ASP A 279 -8.79 -36.77 -11.12
N ASP A 280 -9.24 -36.21 -12.20
CA ASP A 280 -9.71 -36.83 -13.46
C ASP A 280 -10.94 -36.11 -14.01
N THR A 281 -10.71 -35.07 -14.81
CA THR A 281 -11.45 -34.85 -16.06
C THR A 281 -10.77 -33.77 -16.90
N VAL A 282 -9.77 -34.15 -17.64
CA VAL A 282 -9.40 -33.43 -18.88
C VAL A 282 -10.23 -34.09 -20.01
N PRO A 283 -11.11 -33.37 -20.68
CA PRO A 283 -11.67 -33.90 -21.93
C PRO A 283 -10.66 -33.69 -23.06
N ASP A 284 -10.11 -34.79 -23.52
CA ASP A 284 -9.58 -34.91 -24.90
C ASP A 284 -10.76 -34.77 -25.87
N GLU A 285 -10.84 -33.66 -26.58
CA GLU A 285 -11.51 -33.56 -27.89
C GLU A 285 -11.17 -32.20 -28.53
N LEU A 286 -10.12 -32.20 -29.31
CA LEU A 286 -9.95 -31.36 -30.50
C LEU A 286 -9.29 -32.17 -31.56
N ASP A 287 -10.13 -32.88 -32.32
CA ASP A 287 -9.82 -33.23 -33.72
C ASP A 287 -11.08 -33.14 -34.60
N GLU A 288 -10.90 -32.49 -35.76
CA GLU A 288 -11.76 -32.45 -36.93
C GLU A 288 -13.07 -31.61 -36.91
N ALA A 289 -12.98 -30.36 -37.42
CA ALA A 289 -13.62 -29.96 -38.72
C ALA A 289 -13.33 -28.49 -39.03
#